data_9d4bc1b32f97d4497efe13a20ae2b680
#
_entry.id   9d4bc1b32f97d4497efe13a20ae2b680
#
_cell.length_a   1.000
_cell.length_b   1.000
_cell.length_c   1.000
_cell.angle_alpha   90.00
_cell.angle_beta   90.00
_cell.angle_gamma   90.00
#
_symmetry.space_group_name_H-M   'P 1'
#
loop_
_entity.id
_entity.type
_entity.pdbx_description
1 polymer ?
#
loop_
_entity_poly.entity_id
_entity_poly.type
_entity_poly.pdbx_seq_one_letter_code
_entity_poly.pdbx_strand_id
1 'polypeptide(L)'
;MMAEALEMPKDSFDSCHERHFSELRCNNYFGSKDSPVEGQRWISAHKDFSILAPDHSYPHPALALAGRDDQIDEEDLAPYFSDCFTVVIGQPMQKRSNYRWFAPLHCVPVPKSPELN
;
A
#
# COMPACT_ATOMS: atom_id res chain seq x y z
N MET A 1 -18.88 4.94 2.62
CA MET A 1 -18.03 3.83 3.11
C MET A 1 -17.01 4.27 4.17
N MET A 2 -15.99 5.12 3.86
CA MET A 2 -14.95 5.49 4.86
C MET A 2 -15.50 6.26 6.05
N ALA A 3 -16.37 7.25 5.83
CA ALA A 3 -17.01 7.97 6.91
C ALA A 3 -17.84 7.04 7.80
N GLU A 4 -18.62 6.15 7.20
CA GLU A 4 -19.42 5.16 7.91
C GLU A 4 -18.57 4.18 8.72
N ALA A 5 -17.43 3.72 8.18
CA ALA A 5 -16.48 2.88 8.90
C ALA A 5 -15.80 3.59 10.09
N LEU A 6 -15.83 4.92 10.10
CA LEU A 6 -15.40 5.76 11.23
C LEU A 6 -16.56 6.21 12.11
N GLU A 7 -17.79 5.70 11.86
CA GLU A 7 -19.01 6.09 12.57
C GLU A 7 -19.34 7.58 12.45
N MET A 8 -19.02 8.14 11.27
CA MET A 8 -19.24 9.55 10.92
C MET A 8 -20.38 9.67 9.90
N PRO A 9 -21.04 10.85 9.78
CA PRO A 9 -21.97 11.13 8.71
C PRO A 9 -21.36 10.84 7.34
N LYS A 10 -22.16 10.29 6.41
CA LYS A 10 -21.72 9.80 5.10
C LYS A 10 -20.95 10.84 4.28
N ASP A 11 -21.32 12.11 4.41
CA ASP A 11 -20.80 13.28 3.70
C ASP A 11 -19.62 13.97 4.40
N SER A 12 -19.14 13.43 5.51
CA SER A 12 -18.10 14.08 6.35
C SER A 12 -16.81 14.41 5.62
N PHE A 13 -16.53 13.74 4.52
CA PHE A 13 -15.32 13.97 3.72
C PHE A 13 -15.57 14.67 2.38
N ASP A 14 -16.81 14.97 2.01
CA ASP A 14 -17.16 15.51 0.69
C ASP A 14 -16.40 16.81 0.39
N SER A 15 -16.40 17.76 1.32
CA SER A 15 -15.68 19.03 1.15
C SER A 15 -14.17 18.88 0.95
N CYS A 16 -13.61 17.76 1.42
CA CYS A 16 -12.19 17.45 1.25
C CYS A 16 -11.86 16.90 -0.14
N HIS A 17 -12.88 16.50 -0.90
CA HIS A 17 -12.75 15.85 -2.19
C HIS A 17 -13.26 16.67 -3.37
N GLU A 18 -13.80 17.88 -3.15
CA GLU A 18 -14.30 18.75 -4.22
C GLU A 18 -13.25 19.07 -5.28
N ARG A 19 -11.97 19.11 -4.90
CA ARG A 19 -10.82 19.33 -5.79
C ARG A 19 -9.78 18.25 -5.59
N HIS A 20 -10.20 16.99 -5.80
CA HIS A 20 -9.29 15.87 -5.66
C HIS A 20 -8.36 15.74 -6.87
N PHE A 21 -7.18 15.22 -6.61
CA PHE A 21 -6.25 14.74 -7.62
C PHE A 21 -6.11 13.23 -7.43
N SER A 22 -6.43 12.47 -8.47
CA SER A 22 -6.27 11.02 -8.47
C SER A 22 -5.33 10.61 -9.58
N GLU A 23 -4.47 9.64 -9.31
CA GLU A 23 -3.51 9.09 -10.26
C GLU A 23 -3.72 7.58 -10.37
N LEU A 24 -3.72 7.05 -11.58
CA LEU A 24 -3.60 5.63 -11.82
C LEU A 24 -2.16 5.34 -12.21
N ARG A 25 -1.50 4.46 -11.46
CA ARG A 25 -0.14 4.02 -11.74
C ARG A 25 -0.12 2.53 -12.02
N CYS A 26 0.48 2.16 -13.15
CA CYS A 26 0.75 0.77 -13.50
C CYS A 26 2.26 0.54 -13.42
N ASN A 27 2.68 -0.35 -12.54
CA ASN A 27 4.07 -0.73 -12.38
C ASN A 27 4.26 -2.14 -12.94
N ASN A 28 5.28 -2.33 -13.75
CA ASN A 28 5.73 -3.65 -14.18
C ASN A 28 7.13 -3.90 -13.61
N TYR A 29 7.25 -4.93 -12.79
CA TYR A 29 8.50 -5.32 -12.16
C TYR A 29 9.12 -6.45 -12.96
N PHE A 30 10.19 -6.14 -13.71
CA PHE A 30 10.88 -7.14 -14.51
C PHE A 30 11.72 -8.04 -13.62
N GLY A 31 11.65 -9.34 -13.88
CA GLY A 31 12.53 -10.30 -13.24
C GLY A 31 14.01 -10.00 -13.51
N SER A 32 14.86 -10.24 -12.53
CA SER A 32 16.31 -10.18 -12.69
C SER A 32 16.87 -11.58 -12.81
N LYS A 33 17.83 -11.77 -13.74
CA LYS A 33 18.60 -13.01 -13.83
C LYS A 33 19.64 -13.15 -12.72
N ASP A 34 19.98 -12.00 -12.12
CA ASP A 34 20.95 -11.95 -11.04
C ASP A 34 20.22 -12.01 -9.69
N SER A 35 20.84 -12.66 -8.73
CA SER A 35 20.33 -12.65 -7.35
C SER A 35 20.29 -11.20 -6.83
N PRO A 36 19.20 -10.79 -6.14
CA PRO A 36 19.11 -9.45 -5.60
C PRO A 36 20.20 -9.21 -4.55
N VAL A 37 20.72 -7.99 -4.53
CA VAL A 37 21.61 -7.56 -3.47
C VAL A 37 20.81 -7.40 -2.18
N GLU A 38 21.43 -7.70 -1.04
CA GLU A 38 20.78 -7.55 0.27
C GLU A 38 20.20 -6.13 0.45
N GLY A 39 18.94 -6.06 0.85
CA GLY A 39 18.20 -4.80 1.01
C GLY A 39 17.76 -4.14 -0.30
N GLN A 40 17.96 -4.77 -1.46
CA GLN A 40 17.48 -4.26 -2.73
C GLN A 40 15.94 -4.33 -2.80
N ARG A 41 15.32 -3.22 -3.22
CA ARG A 41 13.86 -3.11 -3.37
C ARG A 41 13.52 -2.48 -4.70
N TRP A 42 12.40 -2.88 -5.30
CA TRP A 42 11.83 -2.20 -6.45
C TRP A 42 11.21 -0.86 -6.06
N ILE A 43 10.55 -0.81 -4.89
CA ILE A 43 10.06 0.43 -4.29
C ILE A 43 10.56 0.50 -2.86
N SER A 44 11.28 1.56 -2.54
CA SER A 44 11.80 1.83 -1.19
C SER A 44 10.69 1.99 -0.17
N ALA A 45 10.98 1.71 1.10
CA ALA A 45 10.01 1.87 2.18
C ALA A 45 9.53 3.32 2.31
N HIS A 46 8.22 3.49 2.31
CA HIS A 46 7.55 4.79 2.43
C HIS A 46 6.14 4.65 3.01
N LYS A 47 5.54 5.78 3.37
CA LYS A 47 4.12 5.90 3.70
C LYS A 47 3.45 6.77 2.65
N ASP A 48 2.27 6.40 2.20
CA ASP A 48 1.56 7.12 1.15
C ASP A 48 1.16 8.54 1.55
N PHE A 49 1.32 9.47 0.61
CA PHE A 49 0.82 10.83 0.69
C PHE A 49 -0.65 10.97 0.24
N SER A 50 -1.18 9.97 -0.44
CA SER A 50 -2.59 9.90 -0.83
C SER A 50 -3.48 9.69 0.40
N ILE A 51 -4.78 9.92 0.25
CA ILE A 51 -5.76 9.60 1.29
C ILE A 51 -5.89 8.08 1.39
N LEU A 52 -6.04 7.43 0.25
CA LEU A 52 -6.09 5.98 0.07
C LEU A 52 -5.33 5.60 -1.21
N ALA A 53 -4.73 4.44 -1.20
CA ALA A 53 -4.16 3.80 -2.38
C ALA A 53 -4.75 2.39 -2.52
N PRO A 54 -5.75 2.18 -3.39
CA PRO A 54 -6.16 0.85 -3.79
C PRO A 54 -5.05 0.22 -4.66
N ASP A 55 -4.50 -0.88 -4.20
CA ASP A 55 -3.46 -1.65 -4.89
C ASP A 55 -3.99 -3.00 -5.36
N HIS A 56 -3.61 -3.39 -6.55
CA HIS A 56 -3.90 -4.71 -7.11
C HIS A 56 -2.64 -5.28 -7.73
N SER A 57 -2.09 -6.29 -7.09
CA SER A 57 -0.92 -7.02 -7.57
C SER A 57 -1.36 -8.25 -8.38
N TYR A 58 -0.67 -8.54 -9.47
CA TYR A 58 -0.94 -9.71 -10.30
C TYR A 58 0.36 -10.18 -10.97
N PRO A 59 0.63 -11.49 -11.06
CA PRO A 59 -0.13 -12.63 -10.51
C PRO A 59 0.24 -12.97 -9.07
N HIS A 60 1.15 -12.24 -8.44
CA HIS A 60 1.71 -12.56 -7.13
C HIS A 60 1.61 -11.39 -6.15
N PRO A 61 1.57 -11.64 -4.84
CA PRO A 61 1.70 -10.59 -3.84
C PRO A 61 3.07 -9.91 -3.99
N ALA A 62 3.09 -8.59 -3.87
CA ALA A 62 4.32 -7.82 -4.02
C ALA A 62 4.55 -6.81 -2.89
N LEU A 63 3.56 -6.56 -2.06
CA LEU A 63 3.57 -5.49 -1.07
C LEU A 63 3.94 -6.03 0.32
N ALA A 64 5.07 -5.61 0.87
CA ALA A 64 5.45 -5.85 2.25
C ALA A 64 4.99 -4.67 3.12
N LEU A 65 4.24 -4.95 4.18
CA LEU A 65 3.64 -3.95 5.07
C LEU A 65 4.24 -4.05 6.47
N ALA A 66 4.58 -2.90 7.05
CA ALA A 66 4.94 -2.83 8.45
C ALA A 66 3.71 -2.78 9.36
N GLY A 67 3.85 -3.29 10.55
CA GLY A 67 2.96 -3.05 11.65
C GLY A 67 3.05 -1.61 12.19
N ARG A 68 2.48 -1.37 13.38
CA ARG A 68 2.52 -0.04 14.03
C ARG A 68 3.90 0.36 14.56
N ASP A 69 4.83 -0.56 14.61
CA ASP A 69 6.23 -0.38 15.02
C ASP A 69 7.15 0.08 13.87
N ASP A 70 6.56 0.22 12.67
CA ASP A 70 7.27 0.57 11.42
C ASP A 70 8.39 -0.44 11.07
N GLN A 71 8.29 -1.70 11.56
CA GLN A 71 9.18 -2.78 11.14
C GLN A 71 8.56 -3.55 9.97
N ILE A 72 9.31 -3.66 8.88
CA ILE A 72 8.88 -4.42 7.68
C ILE A 72 9.57 -5.77 7.72
N ASP A 73 8.77 -6.83 7.65
CA ASP A 73 9.23 -8.15 7.25
C ASP A 73 9.00 -8.31 5.73
N GLU A 74 10.07 -8.35 4.96
CA GLU A 74 9.99 -8.43 3.51
C GLU A 74 9.56 -9.82 3.01
N GLU A 75 9.52 -10.81 3.89
CA GLU A 75 9.02 -12.17 3.60
C GLU A 75 7.52 -12.30 3.92
N ASP A 76 6.97 -11.43 4.76
CA ASP A 76 5.54 -11.36 5.11
C ASP A 76 4.82 -10.38 4.18
N LEU A 77 4.50 -10.85 2.98
CA LEU A 77 3.79 -10.05 1.99
C LEU A 77 2.30 -9.93 2.32
N ALA A 78 1.73 -8.78 2.00
CA ALA A 78 0.29 -8.56 2.13
C ALA A 78 -0.51 -9.65 1.36
N PRO A 79 -1.61 -10.14 1.92
CA PRO A 79 -2.44 -11.14 1.25
C PRO A 79 -2.87 -10.68 -0.14
N TYR A 80 -2.75 -11.56 -1.12
CA TYR A 80 -3.19 -11.33 -2.48
C TYR A 80 -4.50 -12.07 -2.75
N PHE A 81 -5.44 -11.35 -3.35
CA PHE A 81 -6.71 -11.91 -3.83
C PHE A 81 -6.92 -11.43 -5.27
N SER A 82 -7.14 -12.35 -6.19
CA SER A 82 -7.24 -12.06 -7.64
C SER A 82 -8.41 -11.15 -8.03
N ASP A 83 -9.42 -11.05 -7.18
CA ASP A 83 -10.67 -10.33 -7.41
C ASP A 83 -10.90 -9.15 -6.44
N CYS A 84 -9.88 -8.80 -5.66
CA CYS A 84 -9.96 -7.74 -4.67
C CYS A 84 -8.81 -6.74 -4.81
N PHE A 85 -9.03 -5.55 -4.25
CA PHE A 85 -7.98 -4.57 -4.03
C PHE A 85 -7.53 -4.58 -2.57
N THR A 86 -6.22 -4.51 -2.35
CA THR A 86 -5.67 -4.11 -1.06
C THR A 86 -5.75 -2.59 -0.95
N VAL A 87 -6.39 -2.07 0.08
CA VAL A 87 -6.50 -0.62 0.27
C VAL A 87 -5.53 -0.16 1.33
N VAL A 88 -4.49 0.56 0.91
CA VAL A 88 -3.49 1.14 1.80
C VAL A 88 -3.97 2.51 2.29
N ILE A 89 -3.92 2.71 3.60
CA ILE A 89 -4.26 3.98 4.24
C ILE A 89 -3.07 4.94 4.14
N GLY A 90 -3.30 6.13 3.59
CA GLY A 90 -2.26 7.15 3.53
C GLY A 90 -2.21 8.07 4.75
N GLN A 91 -1.15 8.83 4.88
CA GLN A 91 -0.91 9.73 6.01
C GLN A 91 -2.03 10.77 6.24
N PRO A 92 -2.64 11.37 5.20
CA PRO A 92 -3.75 12.29 5.41
C PRO A 92 -4.97 11.63 6.06
N MET A 93 -5.27 10.38 5.70
CA MET A 93 -6.39 9.66 6.33
C MET A 93 -6.06 9.23 7.75
N GLN A 94 -4.83 8.84 8.04
CA GLN A 94 -4.38 8.60 9.41
C GLN A 94 -4.66 9.81 10.31
N LYS A 95 -4.31 11.00 9.87
CA LYS A 95 -4.57 12.26 10.62
C LYS A 95 -6.07 12.55 10.75
N ARG A 96 -6.84 12.43 9.66
CA ARG A 96 -8.29 12.70 9.63
C ARG A 96 -9.10 11.72 10.46
N SER A 97 -8.65 10.47 10.58
CA SER A 97 -9.27 9.48 11.45
C SER A 97 -8.89 9.64 12.92
N ASN A 98 -8.19 10.73 13.28
CA ASN A 98 -7.61 10.94 14.61
C ASN A 98 -6.78 9.73 15.07
N TYR A 99 -5.95 9.19 14.15
CA TYR A 99 -5.07 8.04 14.35
C TYR A 99 -5.80 6.71 14.67
N ARG A 100 -7.12 6.61 14.46
CA ARG A 100 -7.85 5.33 14.55
C ARG A 100 -7.35 4.36 13.47
N TRP A 101 -7.11 4.87 12.26
CA TRP A 101 -6.41 4.17 11.19
C TRP A 101 -4.96 4.63 11.11
N PHE A 102 -4.05 3.74 10.82
CA PHE A 102 -2.66 4.11 10.64
C PHE A 102 -2.23 3.92 9.18
N ALA A 103 -1.30 4.77 8.75
CA ALA A 103 -0.65 4.66 7.45
C ALA A 103 0.56 3.73 7.62
N PRO A 104 0.53 2.50 7.06
CA PRO A 104 1.64 1.57 7.21
C PRO A 104 2.85 2.04 6.41
N LEU A 105 4.04 1.86 6.96
CA LEU A 105 5.27 1.86 6.18
C LEU A 105 5.24 0.62 5.30
N HIS A 106 5.54 0.77 4.00
CA HIS A 106 5.49 -0.36 3.07
C HIS A 106 6.54 -0.23 1.97
N CYS A 107 6.87 -1.35 1.35
CA CYS A 107 7.83 -1.42 0.25
C CYS A 107 7.45 -2.54 -0.73
N VAL A 108 8.13 -2.57 -1.87
CA VAL A 108 8.08 -3.71 -2.79
C VAL A 108 9.49 -4.31 -2.84
N PRO A 109 9.72 -5.44 -2.14
CA PRO A 109 10.99 -6.12 -2.17
C PRO A 109 11.25 -6.78 -3.53
N VAL A 110 12.52 -7.02 -3.86
CA VAL A 110 12.88 -7.88 -5.00
C VAL A 110 12.76 -9.34 -4.55
N PRO A 111 12.01 -10.19 -5.27
CA PRO A 111 11.90 -11.60 -4.91
C PRO A 111 13.27 -12.29 -4.86
N LYS A 112 13.50 -13.10 -3.84
CA LYS A 112 14.73 -13.86 -3.69
C LYS A 112 14.79 -15.08 -4.62
N SER A 113 13.64 -15.52 -5.14
CA SER A 113 13.54 -16.66 -6.04
C SER A 113 13.21 -16.21 -7.47
N PRO A 114 13.93 -16.73 -8.48
CA PRO A 114 13.62 -16.45 -9.89
C PRO A 114 12.28 -17.04 -10.35
N GLU A 115 11.64 -17.90 -9.57
CA GLU A 115 10.35 -18.52 -9.92
C GLU A 115 9.14 -17.59 -9.75
N LEU A 116 9.35 -16.41 -9.13
CA LEU A 116 8.32 -15.38 -8.93
C LEU A 116 8.43 -14.21 -9.92
N ASN A 117 9.16 -14.39 -11.01
CA ASN A 117 9.37 -13.38 -12.03
C ASN A 117 8.54 -13.67 -13.29
#